data_b6ef558b1aa652d7ab308a77ce86c66b
#
_entry.id   b6ef558b1aa652d7ab308a77ce86c66b
#
_cell.length_a   1.000
_cell.length_b   1.000
_cell.length_c   1.000
_cell.angle_alpha   90.00
_cell.angle_beta   90.00
_cell.angle_gamma   90.00
#
_symmetry.space_group_name_H-M   'P 1'
#
loop_
_entity.id
_entity.type
_entity.pdbx_description
1 polymer ?
#
loop_
_entity_poly.entity_id
_entity_poly.type
_entity_poly.pdbx_seq_one_letter_code
_entity_poly.pdbx_strand_id
1 'polypeptide(L)'
;MLLPLAAVLHGCVDNPKASRREPVRSSTSVLTPRPEARQCLAQLALTKASFTPVQDKYYSGGCSTIGTVRLASLRSDTTYMELTNLGPVTCAAATQFAGWARFGVDRAAQQILGARVARIETFGSYSCRTVAGTSRLSGHATANAIDIAAFVLEDGRRVSVLDDWDGGTAEERRFLRVVHASACKRFGTTLGPQYNAAHKNHLHLEADGAQFCR
;
A
#
# COMPACT_ATOMS: atom_id res chain seq x y z
N MET A 1 77.55 50.61 -27.03
CA MET A 1 76.84 49.40 -27.50
C MET A 1 76.59 48.52 -26.28
N LEU A 2 75.40 48.62 -25.70
CA LEU A 2 75.00 47.81 -24.55
C LEU A 2 73.93 46.83 -25.02
N LEU A 3 74.17 45.53 -24.91
CA LEU A 3 73.19 44.48 -25.15
C LEU A 3 72.40 44.25 -23.87
N PRO A 4 71.11 44.10 -23.93
CA PRO A 4 70.30 43.68 -22.75
C PRO A 4 70.32 42.16 -22.59
N LEU A 5 70.50 41.70 -21.35
CA LEU A 5 70.44 40.33 -20.88
C LEU A 5 68.95 39.92 -20.68
N ALA A 6 68.50 38.95 -21.47
CA ALA A 6 67.16 38.42 -21.32
C ALA A 6 67.12 37.31 -20.23
N ALA A 7 66.44 37.55 -19.15
CA ALA A 7 66.18 36.54 -18.11
C ALA A 7 64.99 35.61 -18.51
N VAL A 8 65.27 34.34 -18.68
CA VAL A 8 64.27 33.30 -18.94
C VAL A 8 63.74 32.80 -17.62
N LEU A 9 62.47 33.15 -17.27
CA LEU A 9 61.75 32.62 -16.13
C LEU A 9 61.18 31.25 -16.49
N HIS A 10 61.67 30.19 -15.87
CA HIS A 10 61.11 28.86 -15.95
C HIS A 10 59.96 28.78 -14.91
N GLY A 11 58.69 28.85 -15.36
CA GLY A 11 57.55 28.58 -14.57
C GLY A 11 57.36 27.08 -14.41
N CYS A 12 57.43 26.58 -13.16
CA CYS A 12 57.02 25.21 -12.85
C CYS A 12 55.47 25.14 -12.96
N VAL A 13 54.97 24.36 -13.92
CA VAL A 13 53.56 24.02 -14.03
C VAL A 13 53.31 22.83 -13.13
N ASP A 14 52.73 23.09 -11.94
CA ASP A 14 52.21 22.04 -11.09
C ASP A 14 50.99 21.39 -11.76
N ASN A 15 51.15 20.14 -12.17
CA ASN A 15 50.07 19.34 -12.74
C ASN A 15 49.22 18.80 -11.58
N PRO A 16 47.93 19.19 -11.42
CA PRO A 16 47.10 18.68 -10.33
C PRO A 16 46.91 17.17 -10.53
N LYS A 17 47.44 16.38 -9.59
CA LYS A 17 47.19 14.94 -9.52
C LYS A 17 45.68 14.69 -9.55
N ALA A 18 45.19 14.06 -10.62
CA ALA A 18 43.81 13.59 -10.72
C ALA A 18 43.51 12.70 -9.53
N SER A 19 42.62 13.17 -8.67
CA SER A 19 42.08 12.40 -7.54
C SER A 19 41.43 11.17 -8.13
N ARG A 20 42.02 10.00 -7.88
CA ARG A 20 41.48 8.70 -8.22
C ARG A 20 40.24 8.50 -7.37
N ARG A 21 39.05 8.74 -7.93
CA ARG A 21 37.79 8.40 -7.29
C ARG A 21 37.77 6.90 -7.03
N GLU A 22 37.87 6.50 -5.76
CA GLU A 22 37.65 5.12 -5.38
C GLU A 22 36.25 4.70 -5.86
N PRO A 23 36.09 3.50 -6.44
CA PRO A 23 34.77 3.00 -6.82
C PRO A 23 33.94 2.89 -5.54
N VAL A 24 32.82 3.61 -5.51
CA VAL A 24 31.79 3.45 -4.46
C VAL A 24 31.39 1.99 -4.51
N ARG A 25 31.86 1.20 -3.55
CA ARG A 25 31.39 -0.17 -3.33
C ARG A 25 29.91 -0.05 -2.98
N SER A 26 29.04 -0.36 -3.92
CA SER A 26 27.64 -0.64 -3.65
C SER A 26 27.60 -1.84 -2.69
N SER A 27 27.58 -1.58 -1.40
CA SER A 27 27.26 -2.61 -0.43
C SER A 27 25.78 -2.93 -0.61
N THR A 28 25.46 -3.91 -1.43
CA THR A 28 24.21 -4.65 -1.35
C THR A 28 24.21 -5.43 -0.04
N SER A 29 24.17 -4.71 1.08
CA SER A 29 23.82 -5.32 2.35
C SER A 29 22.38 -5.74 2.21
N VAL A 30 22.13 -7.03 2.16
CA VAL A 30 20.82 -7.62 2.41
C VAL A 30 20.45 -7.18 3.81
N LEU A 31 19.70 -6.09 3.94
CA LEU A 31 19.26 -5.58 5.23
C LEU A 31 18.35 -6.66 5.83
N THR A 32 18.85 -7.34 6.86
CA THR A 32 18.03 -8.27 7.62
C THR A 32 16.85 -7.49 8.20
N PRO A 33 15.59 -7.86 7.92
CA PRO A 33 14.44 -7.15 8.45
C PRO A 33 14.50 -7.05 9.96
N ARG A 34 14.09 -5.91 10.52
CA ARG A 34 14.00 -5.70 11.97
C ARG A 34 13.13 -6.79 12.62
N PRO A 35 13.32 -7.14 13.90
CA PRO A 35 12.55 -8.19 14.58
C PRO A 35 11.02 -8.03 14.38
N GLU A 36 10.50 -6.81 14.52
CA GLU A 36 9.07 -6.49 14.37
C GLU A 36 8.59 -6.76 12.95
N ALA A 37 9.39 -6.41 11.94
CA ALA A 37 9.09 -6.68 10.54
C ALA A 37 9.05 -8.20 10.27
N ARG A 38 9.99 -8.96 10.83
CA ARG A 38 9.99 -10.44 10.71
C ARG A 38 8.77 -11.05 11.36
N GLN A 39 8.38 -10.58 12.55
CA GLN A 39 7.19 -11.06 13.24
C GLN A 39 5.92 -10.77 12.42
N CYS A 40 5.78 -9.57 11.88
CA CYS A 40 4.65 -9.23 11.02
C CYS A 40 4.59 -10.12 9.77
N LEU A 41 5.70 -10.30 9.07
CA LEU A 41 5.76 -11.17 7.89
C LEU A 41 5.40 -12.63 8.23
N ALA A 42 5.82 -13.13 9.38
CA ALA A 42 5.43 -14.45 9.86
C ALA A 42 3.93 -14.55 10.12
N GLN A 43 3.32 -13.53 10.74
CA GLN A 43 1.87 -13.47 10.95
C GLN A 43 1.10 -13.39 9.62
N LEU A 44 1.56 -12.56 8.68
CA LEU A 44 0.97 -12.49 7.34
C LEU A 44 1.04 -13.83 6.62
N ALA A 45 2.15 -14.57 6.72
CA ALA A 45 2.31 -15.90 6.14
C ALA A 45 1.30 -16.91 6.69
N LEU A 46 0.89 -16.80 7.96
CA LEU A 46 -0.16 -17.65 8.55
C LEU A 46 -1.53 -17.44 7.90
N THR A 47 -1.78 -16.30 7.29
CA THR A 47 -3.03 -16.03 6.56
C THR A 47 -3.08 -16.78 5.23
N LYS A 48 -1.97 -17.37 4.77
CA LYS A 48 -1.80 -18.01 3.45
C LYS A 48 -1.98 -17.03 2.27
N ALA A 49 -1.82 -15.74 2.50
CA ALA A 49 -1.74 -14.75 1.43
C ALA A 49 -0.45 -14.96 0.61
N SER A 50 -0.52 -14.71 -0.70
CA SER A 50 0.67 -14.65 -1.56
C SER A 50 1.22 -13.21 -1.54
N PHE A 51 2.47 -13.05 -1.10
CA PHE A 51 3.08 -11.72 -0.98
C PHE A 51 4.60 -11.75 -1.17
N THR A 52 5.14 -10.58 -1.50
CA THR A 52 6.59 -10.34 -1.57
C THR A 52 6.94 -9.10 -0.74
N PRO A 53 7.91 -9.15 0.18
CA PRO A 53 8.42 -7.96 0.87
C PRO A 53 8.96 -6.94 -0.12
N VAL A 54 8.71 -5.66 0.14
CA VAL A 54 9.20 -4.53 -0.66
C VAL A 54 10.33 -3.84 0.09
N GLN A 55 11.36 -3.41 -0.63
CA GLN A 55 12.47 -2.65 -0.04
C GLN A 55 11.96 -1.34 0.57
N ASP A 56 12.39 -1.05 1.80
CA ASP A 56 12.07 0.20 2.50
C ASP A 56 12.55 1.41 1.71
N LYS A 57 11.66 2.38 1.51
CA LYS A 57 11.97 3.65 0.84
C LYS A 57 11.34 4.82 1.60
N TYR A 58 12.14 5.88 1.73
CA TYR A 58 11.69 7.20 2.17
C TYR A 58 11.60 8.13 0.96
N TYR A 59 10.57 8.94 0.93
CA TYR A 59 10.35 9.95 -0.10
C TYR A 59 10.29 11.34 0.55
N SER A 60 10.32 12.39 -0.26
CA SER A 60 10.15 13.74 0.24
C SER A 60 8.78 13.95 0.90
N GLY A 61 8.69 14.96 1.78
CA GLY A 61 7.40 15.33 2.40
C GLY A 61 6.87 14.34 3.43
N GLY A 62 7.71 13.43 3.96
CA GLY A 62 7.29 12.46 4.98
C GLY A 62 6.62 11.19 4.43
N CYS A 63 6.56 11.04 3.12
CA CYS A 63 6.04 9.83 2.49
C CYS A 63 7.02 8.66 2.59
N SER A 64 6.52 7.43 2.66
CA SER A 64 7.35 6.23 2.75
C SER A 64 6.63 4.94 2.36
N THR A 65 7.42 3.92 1.98
CA THR A 65 6.97 2.54 1.84
C THR A 65 7.83 1.65 2.73
N ILE A 66 7.77 1.89 4.06
CA ILE A 66 8.56 1.16 5.06
C ILE A 66 7.76 -0.02 5.60
N GLY A 67 8.41 -1.18 5.73
CA GLY A 67 7.77 -2.39 6.21
C GLY A 67 6.60 -2.84 5.34
N THR A 68 6.67 -2.56 4.04
CA THR A 68 5.60 -2.87 3.09
C THR A 68 5.81 -4.21 2.40
N VAL A 69 4.70 -4.76 1.92
CA VAL A 69 4.65 -5.95 1.06
C VAL A 69 3.83 -5.63 -0.18
N ARG A 70 4.07 -6.38 -1.25
CA ARG A 70 3.18 -6.46 -2.42
C ARG A 70 2.37 -7.75 -2.30
N LEU A 71 1.06 -7.60 -2.16
CA LEU A 71 0.14 -8.73 -2.17
C LEU A 71 -0.19 -9.13 -3.61
N ALA A 72 -0.15 -10.42 -3.92
CA ALA A 72 -0.58 -10.98 -5.21
C ALA A 72 -1.98 -11.59 -5.11
N SER A 73 -2.28 -12.31 -4.03
CA SER A 73 -3.60 -12.88 -3.78
C SER A 73 -3.85 -13.10 -2.30
N LEU A 74 -5.11 -13.20 -1.93
CA LEU A 74 -5.57 -13.49 -0.57
C LEU A 74 -6.25 -14.85 -0.51
N ARG A 75 -6.10 -15.55 0.60
CA ARG A 75 -6.73 -16.86 0.81
C ARG A 75 -8.18 -16.67 1.28
N SER A 76 -9.12 -17.31 0.58
CA SER A 76 -10.48 -17.55 1.08
C SER A 76 -10.52 -18.85 1.93
N ASP A 77 -11.70 -19.39 2.23
CA ASP A 77 -11.79 -20.70 2.89
C ASP A 77 -11.41 -21.86 1.95
N THR A 78 -11.68 -21.76 0.67
CA THR A 78 -11.51 -22.84 -0.33
C THR A 78 -10.56 -22.50 -1.47
N THR A 79 -10.45 -21.22 -1.86
CA THR A 79 -9.72 -20.76 -3.04
C THR A 79 -8.89 -19.51 -2.72
N TYR A 80 -8.44 -18.80 -3.75
CA TYR A 80 -7.73 -17.53 -3.63
C TYR A 80 -8.53 -16.43 -4.32
N MET A 81 -8.49 -15.23 -3.73
CA MET A 81 -9.03 -14.00 -4.30
C MET A 81 -7.90 -13.21 -4.93
N GLU A 82 -8.06 -12.84 -6.20
CA GLU A 82 -7.14 -11.95 -6.90
C GLU A 82 -7.27 -10.51 -6.37
N LEU A 83 -6.22 -9.72 -6.55
CA LEU A 83 -6.19 -8.30 -6.23
C LEU A 83 -5.81 -7.48 -7.46
N THR A 84 -6.52 -6.40 -7.72
CA THR A 84 -6.17 -5.47 -8.80
C THR A 84 -5.84 -4.09 -8.27
N ASN A 85 -4.90 -3.41 -8.93
CA ASN A 85 -4.43 -2.05 -8.63
C ASN A 85 -3.86 -1.84 -7.22
N LEU A 86 -3.61 -2.89 -6.45
CA LEU A 86 -3.01 -2.76 -5.12
C LEU A 86 -1.51 -2.52 -5.24
N GLY A 87 -1.06 -1.37 -4.79
CA GLY A 87 0.35 -1.01 -4.66
C GLY A 87 1.02 -1.66 -3.44
N PRO A 88 2.20 -1.17 -3.02
CA PRO A 88 2.80 -1.58 -1.75
C PRO A 88 1.87 -1.19 -0.59
N VAL A 89 1.75 -2.09 0.38
CA VAL A 89 0.93 -1.89 1.59
C VAL A 89 1.72 -2.32 2.82
N THR A 90 1.59 -1.61 3.94
CA THR A 90 2.27 -2.01 5.18
C THR A 90 1.90 -3.44 5.56
N CYS A 91 2.84 -4.18 6.13
CA CYS A 91 2.59 -5.56 6.56
C CYS A 91 1.42 -5.66 7.56
N ALA A 92 1.24 -4.66 8.42
CA ALA A 92 0.12 -4.59 9.36
C ALA A 92 -1.23 -4.49 8.63
N ALA A 93 -1.35 -3.53 7.69
CA ALA A 93 -2.56 -3.37 6.88
C ALA A 93 -2.82 -4.61 6.00
N ALA A 94 -1.77 -5.21 5.43
CA ALA A 94 -1.87 -6.46 4.66
C ALA A 94 -2.44 -7.61 5.49
N THR A 95 -2.00 -7.76 6.75
CA THR A 95 -2.47 -8.81 7.65
C THR A 95 -3.94 -8.61 8.02
N GLN A 96 -4.34 -7.36 8.35
CA GLN A 96 -5.75 -7.02 8.63
C GLN A 96 -6.62 -7.24 7.38
N PHE A 97 -6.12 -6.84 6.21
CA PHE A 97 -6.81 -7.01 4.93
C PHE A 97 -7.04 -8.48 4.59
N ALA A 98 -6.03 -9.33 4.74
CA ALA A 98 -6.16 -10.78 4.51
C ALA A 98 -7.21 -11.41 5.43
N GLY A 99 -7.20 -11.06 6.71
CA GLY A 99 -8.21 -11.52 7.67
C GLY A 99 -9.62 -11.01 7.34
N TRP A 100 -9.76 -9.73 6.97
CA TRP A 100 -11.04 -9.15 6.58
C TRP A 100 -11.58 -9.77 5.28
N ALA A 101 -10.74 -9.89 4.27
CA ALA A 101 -11.14 -10.48 2.98
C ALA A 101 -11.69 -11.89 3.14
N ARG A 102 -11.03 -12.74 3.95
CA ARG A 102 -11.48 -14.11 4.18
C ARG A 102 -12.73 -14.19 5.05
N PHE A 103 -12.71 -13.56 6.22
CA PHE A 103 -13.73 -13.76 7.26
C PHE A 103 -14.88 -12.76 7.19
N GLY A 104 -14.62 -11.55 6.68
CA GLY A 104 -15.62 -10.48 6.57
C GLY A 104 -16.23 -10.37 5.18
N VAL A 105 -15.45 -10.61 4.12
CA VAL A 105 -15.91 -10.40 2.74
C VAL A 105 -16.36 -11.71 2.09
N ASP A 106 -15.47 -12.68 1.92
CA ASP A 106 -15.77 -13.93 1.19
C ASP A 106 -16.92 -14.72 1.83
N ARG A 107 -16.94 -14.83 3.16
CA ARG A 107 -18.05 -15.50 3.86
C ARG A 107 -19.36 -14.73 3.75
N ALA A 108 -19.34 -13.41 3.81
CA ALA A 108 -20.53 -12.60 3.61
C ALA A 108 -21.07 -12.71 2.18
N ALA A 109 -20.19 -12.72 1.16
CA ALA A 109 -20.55 -12.92 -0.23
C ALA A 109 -21.24 -14.29 -0.42
N GLN A 110 -20.65 -15.36 0.10
CA GLN A 110 -21.24 -16.69 0.03
C GLN A 110 -22.61 -16.76 0.72
N GLN A 111 -22.77 -16.13 1.89
CA GLN A 111 -24.01 -16.19 2.68
C GLN A 111 -25.13 -15.30 2.11
N ILE A 112 -24.78 -14.16 1.55
CA ILE A 112 -25.77 -13.14 1.14
C ILE A 112 -26.04 -13.21 -0.36
N LEU A 113 -24.98 -13.40 -1.16
CA LEU A 113 -25.03 -13.37 -2.62
C LEU A 113 -25.02 -14.76 -3.26
N GLY A 114 -24.77 -15.82 -2.47
CA GLY A 114 -24.73 -17.22 -2.93
C GLY A 114 -23.47 -17.59 -3.71
N ALA A 115 -22.48 -16.70 -3.84
CA ALA A 115 -21.23 -16.93 -4.55
C ALA A 115 -20.05 -16.34 -3.77
N ARG A 116 -18.85 -16.97 -3.93
CA ARG A 116 -17.61 -16.48 -3.31
C ARG A 116 -16.99 -15.36 -4.12
N VAL A 117 -16.05 -14.66 -3.49
CA VAL A 117 -15.29 -13.60 -4.15
C VAL A 117 -14.10 -14.19 -4.91
N ALA A 118 -14.05 -13.97 -6.21
CA ALA A 118 -12.91 -14.31 -7.08
C ALA A 118 -11.85 -13.20 -7.08
N ARG A 119 -12.26 -11.92 -7.02
CA ARG A 119 -11.35 -10.77 -7.09
C ARG A 119 -11.86 -9.58 -6.29
N ILE A 120 -10.93 -8.86 -5.65
CA ILE A 120 -11.16 -7.56 -5.01
C ILE A 120 -10.49 -6.49 -5.85
N GLU A 121 -11.27 -5.52 -6.33
CA GLU A 121 -10.78 -4.38 -7.08
C GLU A 121 -10.50 -3.20 -6.16
N THR A 122 -9.31 -2.59 -6.28
CA THR A 122 -8.89 -1.47 -5.45
C THR A 122 -8.55 -0.24 -6.28
N PHE A 123 -8.59 0.94 -5.65
CA PHE A 123 -8.03 2.18 -6.20
C PHE A 123 -6.57 2.39 -5.74
N GLY A 124 -6.03 1.46 -4.97
CA GLY A 124 -4.63 1.49 -4.55
C GLY A 124 -4.42 1.58 -3.05
N SER A 125 -3.15 1.62 -2.67
CA SER A 125 -2.71 1.68 -1.27
C SER A 125 -1.68 2.77 -1.00
N TYR A 126 -0.86 3.16 -1.97
CA TYR A 126 0.18 4.18 -1.80
C TYR A 126 -0.08 5.38 -2.71
N SER A 127 -0.11 6.55 -2.09
CA SER A 127 -0.16 7.84 -2.78
C SER A 127 0.42 8.91 -1.85
N CYS A 128 1.54 9.53 -2.26
CA CYS A 128 2.18 10.59 -1.48
C CYS A 128 1.35 11.88 -1.54
N ARG A 129 0.44 12.04 -0.61
CA ARG A 129 -0.48 13.19 -0.53
C ARG A 129 -0.92 13.47 0.90
N THR A 130 -1.40 14.67 1.13
CA THR A 130 -2.12 15.04 2.37
C THR A 130 -3.60 14.64 2.28
N VAL A 131 -4.27 14.62 3.42
CA VAL A 131 -5.74 14.57 3.49
C VAL A 131 -6.28 15.88 2.90
N ALA A 132 -7.27 15.78 2.01
CA ALA A 132 -7.84 16.93 1.32
C ALA A 132 -8.24 18.06 2.29
N GLY A 133 -7.80 19.29 1.99
CA GLY A 133 -8.07 20.47 2.81
C GLY A 133 -7.25 20.58 4.10
N THR A 134 -6.23 19.73 4.31
CA THR A 134 -5.37 19.76 5.52
C THR A 134 -3.90 19.65 5.17
N SER A 135 -3.02 19.92 6.14
CA SER A 135 -1.57 19.66 6.05
C SER A 135 -1.18 18.24 6.55
N ARG A 136 -2.13 17.47 7.10
CA ARG A 136 -1.88 16.12 7.64
C ARG A 136 -1.69 15.13 6.51
N LEU A 137 -0.65 14.29 6.59
CA LEU A 137 -0.44 13.19 5.65
C LEU A 137 -1.62 12.19 5.71
N SER A 138 -2.04 11.74 4.54
CA SER A 138 -2.99 10.63 4.41
C SER A 138 -2.32 9.30 4.81
N GLY A 139 -3.08 8.32 5.26
CA GLY A 139 -2.59 6.96 5.47
C GLY A 139 -1.99 6.33 4.20
N HIS A 140 -2.43 6.76 3.03
CA HIS A 140 -1.82 6.37 1.75
C HIS A 140 -0.38 6.87 1.59
N ALA A 141 0.01 7.98 2.22
CA ALA A 141 1.37 8.51 2.12
C ALA A 141 2.42 7.61 2.77
N THR A 142 2.00 6.72 3.64
CA THR A 142 2.84 5.70 4.29
C THR A 142 2.43 4.27 3.93
N ALA A 143 1.66 4.11 2.85
CA ALA A 143 1.12 2.82 2.39
C ALA A 143 0.29 2.07 3.47
N ASN A 144 -0.30 2.81 4.42
CA ASN A 144 -1.05 2.23 5.55
C ASN A 144 -2.57 2.24 5.32
N ALA A 145 -3.02 2.59 4.12
CA ALA A 145 -4.42 2.61 3.72
C ALA A 145 -4.65 1.80 2.44
N ILE A 146 -5.89 1.34 2.25
CA ILE A 146 -6.35 0.60 1.05
C ILE A 146 -7.73 1.14 0.68
N ASP A 147 -7.94 1.48 -0.58
CA ASP A 147 -9.23 1.89 -1.12
C ASP A 147 -9.88 0.75 -1.92
N ILE A 148 -11.00 0.22 -1.44
CA ILE A 148 -11.73 -0.90 -2.04
C ILE A 148 -12.84 -0.36 -2.95
N ALA A 149 -12.78 -0.67 -4.23
CA ALA A 149 -13.72 -0.19 -5.24
C ALA A 149 -14.88 -1.18 -5.51
N ALA A 150 -14.57 -2.48 -5.62
CA ALA A 150 -15.57 -3.48 -5.96
C ALA A 150 -15.13 -4.91 -5.61
N PHE A 151 -16.08 -5.83 -5.66
CA PHE A 151 -15.91 -7.27 -5.48
C PHE A 151 -16.45 -7.98 -6.72
N VAL A 152 -15.64 -8.84 -7.34
CA VAL A 152 -16.05 -9.69 -8.45
C VAL A 152 -16.24 -11.10 -7.90
N LEU A 153 -17.41 -11.69 -8.12
CA LEU A 153 -17.79 -13.00 -7.63
C LEU A 153 -17.33 -14.10 -8.60
N GLU A 154 -17.27 -15.35 -8.15
CA GLU A 154 -16.92 -16.51 -8.98
C GLU A 154 -17.91 -16.75 -10.13
N ASP A 155 -19.16 -16.31 -10.01
CA ASP A 155 -20.20 -16.37 -11.07
C ASP A 155 -20.15 -15.19 -12.06
N GLY A 156 -19.14 -14.31 -11.95
CA GLY A 156 -18.92 -13.17 -12.83
C GLY A 156 -19.66 -11.89 -12.43
N ARG A 157 -20.58 -11.92 -11.46
CA ARG A 157 -21.20 -10.68 -10.96
C ARG A 157 -20.17 -9.77 -10.34
N ARG A 158 -20.34 -8.46 -10.54
CA ARG A 158 -19.50 -7.43 -9.95
C ARG A 158 -20.35 -6.54 -9.05
N VAL A 159 -19.99 -6.46 -7.78
CA VAL A 159 -20.64 -5.57 -6.81
C VAL A 159 -19.70 -4.43 -6.48
N SER A 160 -20.07 -3.21 -6.90
CA SER A 160 -19.25 -2.00 -6.75
C SER A 160 -19.77 -1.10 -5.64
N VAL A 161 -18.84 -0.43 -4.96
CA VAL A 161 -19.23 0.56 -3.94
C VAL A 161 -19.94 1.75 -4.59
N LEU A 162 -19.53 2.15 -5.80
CA LEU A 162 -20.12 3.30 -6.49
C LEU A 162 -21.59 3.07 -6.87
N ASP A 163 -21.87 1.94 -7.50
CA ASP A 163 -23.17 1.71 -8.15
C ASP A 163 -24.15 1.02 -7.20
N ASP A 164 -23.64 0.09 -6.37
CA ASP A 164 -24.49 -0.84 -5.63
C ASP A 164 -24.64 -0.49 -4.14
N TRP A 165 -23.92 0.54 -3.67
CA TRP A 165 -24.07 0.97 -2.27
C TRP A 165 -25.51 1.37 -1.94
N ASP A 166 -26.15 2.15 -2.82
CA ASP A 166 -27.56 2.55 -2.70
C ASP A 166 -28.41 2.05 -3.88
N GLY A 167 -27.79 1.84 -5.08
CA GLY A 167 -28.48 1.49 -6.32
C GLY A 167 -28.60 -0.01 -6.60
N GLY A 168 -27.83 -0.87 -5.93
CA GLY A 168 -27.84 -2.31 -6.17
C GLY A 168 -29.12 -3.02 -5.68
N THR A 169 -29.20 -4.34 -5.88
CA THR A 169 -30.25 -5.19 -5.28
C THR A 169 -30.25 -5.13 -3.75
N ALA A 170 -31.26 -5.63 -3.11
CA ALA A 170 -31.33 -5.67 -1.64
C ALA A 170 -30.16 -6.48 -1.04
N GLU A 171 -29.79 -7.59 -1.70
CA GLU A 171 -28.66 -8.46 -1.31
C GLU A 171 -27.32 -7.76 -1.48
N GLU A 172 -27.08 -7.05 -2.59
CA GLU A 172 -25.83 -6.31 -2.87
C GLU A 172 -25.66 -5.17 -1.86
N ARG A 173 -26.70 -4.39 -1.62
CA ARG A 173 -26.67 -3.36 -0.58
C ARG A 173 -26.39 -3.94 0.81
N ARG A 174 -27.06 -5.05 1.15
CA ARG A 174 -26.84 -5.75 2.42
C ARG A 174 -25.41 -6.25 2.53
N PHE A 175 -24.86 -6.85 1.47
CA PHE A 175 -23.49 -7.32 1.43
C PHE A 175 -22.51 -6.17 1.68
N LEU A 176 -22.63 -5.06 0.96
CA LEU A 176 -21.74 -3.90 1.12
C LEU A 176 -21.79 -3.31 2.54
N ARG A 177 -22.98 -3.24 3.16
CA ARG A 177 -23.12 -2.79 4.57
C ARG A 177 -22.45 -3.76 5.55
N VAL A 178 -22.60 -5.06 5.34
CA VAL A 178 -21.99 -6.10 6.19
C VAL A 178 -20.47 -6.07 6.09
N VAL A 179 -19.90 -5.96 4.87
CA VAL A 179 -18.45 -5.91 4.71
C VAL A 179 -17.85 -4.62 5.27
N HIS A 180 -18.55 -3.47 5.13
CA HIS A 180 -18.17 -2.21 5.77
C HIS A 180 -18.16 -2.34 7.30
N ALA A 181 -19.24 -2.81 7.90
CA ALA A 181 -19.34 -3.03 9.35
C ALA A 181 -18.28 -4.03 9.87
N SER A 182 -17.93 -5.04 9.07
CA SER A 182 -16.85 -5.97 9.37
C SER A 182 -15.47 -5.31 9.31
N ALA A 183 -15.26 -4.37 8.35
CA ALA A 183 -14.03 -3.58 8.26
C ALA A 183 -13.85 -2.72 9.51
N CYS A 184 -14.90 -2.04 9.98
CA CYS A 184 -14.87 -1.22 11.19
C CYS A 184 -14.41 -1.96 12.46
N LYS A 185 -14.56 -3.29 12.49
CA LYS A 185 -14.10 -4.13 13.61
C LYS A 185 -12.64 -4.52 13.52
N ARG A 186 -11.98 -4.29 12.38
CA ARG A 186 -10.62 -4.79 12.10
C ARG A 186 -9.62 -3.69 11.81
N PHE A 187 -10.08 -2.61 11.18
CA PHE A 187 -9.24 -1.47 10.84
C PHE A 187 -9.47 -0.35 11.86
N GLY A 188 -8.46 0.49 12.04
CA GLY A 188 -8.56 1.63 12.93
C GLY A 188 -9.45 2.72 12.36
N THR A 189 -9.23 3.10 11.10
CA THR A 189 -10.10 4.01 10.35
C THR A 189 -10.76 3.27 9.21
N THR A 190 -12.10 3.36 9.13
CA THR A 190 -12.90 2.84 8.02
C THR A 190 -13.89 3.92 7.58
N LEU A 191 -13.80 4.33 6.31
CA LEU A 191 -14.70 5.31 5.71
C LEU A 191 -15.43 4.69 4.52
N GLY A 192 -16.68 5.09 4.33
CA GLY A 192 -17.51 4.64 3.21
C GLY A 192 -18.32 5.78 2.61
N PRO A 193 -19.24 5.47 1.69
CA PRO A 193 -20.05 6.47 0.97
C PRO A 193 -20.85 7.42 1.86
N GLN A 194 -21.17 7.02 3.08
CA GLN A 194 -21.92 7.85 4.02
C GLN A 194 -21.05 8.90 4.73
N TYR A 195 -19.72 8.81 4.63
CA TYR A 195 -18.83 9.76 5.29
C TYR A 195 -18.80 11.11 4.57
N ASN A 196 -18.48 11.12 3.30
CA ASN A 196 -18.47 12.33 2.46
C ASN A 196 -18.38 11.99 0.96
N ALA A 197 -18.52 13.00 0.10
CA ALA A 197 -18.52 12.85 -1.35
C ALA A 197 -17.21 12.25 -1.92
N ALA A 198 -16.07 12.43 -1.25
CA ALA A 198 -14.79 11.88 -1.70
C ALA A 198 -14.74 10.34 -1.57
N HIS A 199 -15.55 9.76 -0.67
CA HIS A 199 -15.61 8.31 -0.43
C HIS A 199 -16.84 7.64 -1.07
N LYS A 200 -17.61 8.35 -1.93
CA LYS A 200 -18.83 7.80 -2.52
C LYS A 200 -18.63 6.52 -3.35
N ASN A 201 -17.41 6.26 -3.81
CA ASN A 201 -17.09 5.18 -4.77
C ASN A 201 -16.13 4.11 -4.21
N HIS A 202 -15.80 4.15 -2.91
CA HIS A 202 -14.91 3.17 -2.32
C HIS A 202 -15.08 3.08 -0.79
N LEU A 203 -14.56 1.98 -0.22
CA LEU A 203 -14.32 1.87 1.20
C LEU A 203 -12.84 2.17 1.45
N HIS A 204 -12.55 3.17 2.27
CA HIS A 204 -11.21 3.51 2.70
C HIS A 204 -10.89 2.83 4.03
N LEU A 205 -9.81 2.05 4.09
CA LEU A 205 -9.41 1.22 5.21
C LEU A 205 -8.00 1.57 5.66
N GLU A 206 -7.81 2.03 6.93
CA GLU A 206 -6.47 2.30 7.50
C GLU A 206 -6.16 1.41 8.69
N ALA A 207 -4.90 0.95 8.79
CA ALA A 207 -4.39 0.18 9.92
C ALA A 207 -3.74 1.11 10.97
N ASP A 208 -4.45 2.14 11.43
CA ASP A 208 -3.94 3.21 12.30
C ASP A 208 -4.33 3.11 13.78
N GLY A 209 -5.22 2.19 14.14
CA GLY A 209 -5.71 1.99 15.51
C GLY A 209 -6.69 3.04 16.04
N ALA A 210 -7.21 3.93 15.19
CA ALA A 210 -8.00 5.10 15.60
C ALA A 210 -9.43 4.78 16.07
N GLN A 211 -10.01 3.64 15.73
CA GLN A 211 -11.40 3.24 16.00
C GLN A 211 -12.46 4.22 15.44
N PHE A 212 -12.19 4.73 14.23
CA PHE A 212 -13.06 5.66 13.53
C PHE A 212 -13.80 4.97 12.37
N CYS A 213 -15.11 4.83 12.47
CA CYS A 213 -15.96 4.15 11.49
C CYS A 213 -17.09 5.10 11.03
N ARG A 214 -17.16 5.40 9.71
CA ARG A 214 -18.19 6.26 9.09
C ARG A 214 -18.54 5.77 7.67
#